data_5c82c96f78e8bc66b1f0bb64d57db0f2
#
_entry.id   5c82c96f78e8bc66b1f0bb64d57db0f2
#
_cell.length_a   1.000
_cell.length_b   1.000
_cell.length_c   1.000
_cell.angle_alpha   90.00
_cell.angle_beta   90.00
_cell.angle_gamma   90.00
#
_symmetry.space_group_name_H-M   'P 1'
#
loop_
_entity.id
_entity.type
_entity.pdbx_description
1 polymer ?
#
loop_
_entity_poly.entity_id
_entity_poly.type
_entity_poly.pdbx_seq_one_letter_code
_entity_poly.pdbx_strand_id
1 'polypeptide(L)'
;MEKDFDKWSKRKQEIDRSSVPPLFNEGEVWHCHMGINVGFESDGKENSFLRPVFILKKFNHHTFWAIPLTHTRKSGIYYHQLRDSSLGYLNLSQLRLMNTRRLLRRKVRMISDEVLEIKEKVRKLIS
;
A
#
# COMPACT_ATOMS: atom_id res chain seq x y z
N MET A 1 30.44 0.10 2.41
CA MET A 1 29.44 -0.83 1.91
C MET A 1 29.03 -1.83 2.93
N GLU A 2 29.97 -2.52 3.51
CA GLU A 2 29.63 -3.47 4.54
C GLU A 2 28.95 -2.83 5.73
N LYS A 3 29.34 -1.63 6.09
CA LYS A 3 28.72 -0.93 7.21
C LYS A 3 27.25 -0.67 6.97
N ASP A 4 26.90 -0.27 5.77
CA ASP A 4 25.51 0.02 5.47
C ASP A 4 24.69 -1.24 5.44
N PHE A 5 25.28 -2.31 4.95
CA PHE A 5 24.61 -3.59 4.92
C PHE A 5 24.39 -4.11 6.33
N ASP A 6 25.36 -3.97 7.20
CA ASP A 6 25.23 -4.41 8.58
C ASP A 6 24.17 -3.61 9.32
N LYS A 7 24.14 -2.30 9.11
CA LYS A 7 23.11 -1.46 9.70
C LYS A 7 21.73 -1.89 9.25
N TRP A 8 21.60 -2.18 7.98
CA TRP A 8 20.33 -2.62 7.43
C TRP A 8 19.89 -3.94 8.05
N SER A 9 20.81 -4.88 8.14
CA SER A 9 20.51 -6.18 8.73
C SER A 9 20.10 -6.07 10.18
N LYS A 10 20.81 -5.28 10.96
CA LYS A 10 20.47 -5.09 12.35
C LYS A 10 19.11 -4.45 12.51
N ARG A 11 18.84 -3.43 11.71
CA ARG A 11 17.55 -2.74 11.77
C ARG A 11 16.42 -3.69 11.43
N LYS A 12 16.62 -4.52 10.43
CA LYS A 12 15.63 -5.50 10.03
C LYS A 12 15.39 -6.52 11.13
N GLN A 13 16.45 -6.96 11.80
CA GLN A 13 16.33 -7.89 12.89
C GLN A 13 15.61 -7.27 14.08
N GLU A 14 15.90 -6.03 14.39
CA GLU A 14 15.23 -5.33 15.47
C GLU A 14 13.75 -5.20 15.19
N ILE A 15 13.38 -4.86 13.97
CA ILE A 15 11.98 -4.77 13.58
C ILE A 15 11.31 -6.12 13.76
N ASP A 16 11.95 -7.18 13.34
CA ASP A 16 11.40 -8.52 13.47
C ASP A 16 11.27 -8.94 14.94
N ARG A 17 12.21 -8.54 15.76
CA ARG A 17 12.18 -8.89 17.18
C ARG A 17 11.15 -8.11 17.95
N SER A 18 10.92 -6.87 17.57
CA SER A 18 9.89 -6.10 18.25
C SER A 18 8.56 -6.77 18.07
N SER A 19 8.42 -7.57 17.05
CA SER A 19 7.36 -8.51 16.79
C SER A 19 5.94 -7.99 16.94
N VAL A 20 5.76 -6.73 17.19
CA VAL A 20 4.44 -6.13 17.23
C VAL A 20 4.21 -5.45 15.90
N PRO A 21 3.44 -6.07 15.00
CA PRO A 21 3.15 -5.40 13.74
C PRO A 21 2.39 -4.13 14.02
N PRO A 22 2.49 -3.13 13.15
CA PRO A 22 1.72 -1.90 13.34
C PRO A 22 0.24 -2.22 13.35
N LEU A 23 -0.51 -1.49 14.14
CA LEU A 23 -1.95 -1.62 14.17
C LEU A 23 -2.51 -0.94 12.93
N PHE A 24 -3.09 -1.71 12.06
CA PHE A 24 -3.67 -1.19 10.83
C PHE A 24 -5.07 -1.74 10.65
N ASN A 25 -5.87 -1.03 9.88
CA ASN A 25 -7.25 -1.41 9.64
C ASN A 25 -7.63 -1.22 8.19
N GLU A 26 -8.66 -1.95 7.76
CA GLU A 26 -9.23 -1.74 6.43
C GLU A 26 -9.71 -0.30 6.30
N GLY A 27 -9.53 0.27 5.13
CA GLY A 27 -9.96 1.63 4.84
C GLY A 27 -8.89 2.68 5.11
N GLU A 28 -7.74 2.28 5.56
CA GLU A 28 -6.64 3.21 5.80
C GLU A 28 -5.71 3.24 4.60
N VAL A 29 -5.04 4.37 4.42
CA VAL A 29 -3.98 4.52 3.43
C VAL A 29 -2.66 4.60 4.19
N TRP A 30 -1.74 3.75 3.81
CA TRP A 30 -0.44 3.65 4.47
C TRP A 30 0.69 3.83 3.48
N HIS A 31 1.76 4.48 3.94
CA HIS A 31 3.01 4.47 3.18
C HIS A 31 3.69 3.13 3.40
N CYS A 32 4.05 2.48 2.32
CA CYS A 32 4.61 1.13 2.37
C CYS A 32 5.90 1.05 1.59
N HIS A 33 6.79 0.18 2.06
CA HIS A 33 7.98 -0.16 1.31
C HIS A 33 7.59 -1.15 0.23
N MET A 34 7.75 -0.74 -1.03
CA MET A 34 7.35 -1.57 -2.16
C MET A 34 8.47 -2.43 -2.69
N GLY A 35 9.68 -2.19 -2.25
CA GLY A 35 10.81 -2.93 -2.78
C GLY A 35 11.20 -2.46 -4.16
N ILE A 36 12.13 -3.17 -4.76
CA ILE A 36 12.59 -2.86 -6.11
C ILE A 36 11.70 -3.57 -7.09
N ASN A 37 11.09 -2.81 -7.97
CA ASN A 37 10.27 -3.39 -9.01
C ASN A 37 11.14 -3.68 -10.23
N VAL A 38 10.81 -4.77 -10.90
CA VAL A 38 11.53 -5.18 -12.08
C VAL A 38 10.65 -4.94 -13.29
N GLY A 39 11.25 -4.55 -14.38
CA GLY A 39 10.50 -4.32 -15.58
C GLY A 39 10.28 -2.85 -15.81
N PHE A 40 9.14 -2.51 -16.37
CA PHE A 40 8.88 -1.15 -16.76
C PHE A 40 8.23 -0.35 -15.66
N GLU A 41 8.48 -0.67 -14.46
CA GLU A 41 7.93 0.07 -13.37
C GLU A 41 8.47 1.45 -13.37
N SER A 42 7.63 2.34 -13.09
CA SER A 42 7.98 3.71 -13.19
C SER A 42 8.65 4.24 -11.98
N ASP A 43 9.22 3.48 -11.26
CA ASP A 43 9.84 3.94 -10.11
C ASP A 43 10.94 4.84 -10.36
N GLY A 44 11.36 5.06 -11.46
CA GLY A 44 12.39 5.96 -11.84
C GLY A 44 12.99 6.84 -10.78
N LYS A 45 12.45 6.84 -9.63
CA LYS A 45 12.96 7.64 -8.55
C LYS A 45 13.60 6.74 -7.58
N GLU A 46 14.89 6.80 -7.58
CA GLU A 46 15.68 5.91 -6.78
C GLU A 46 15.35 5.97 -5.32
N ASN A 47 14.80 7.07 -4.84
CA ASN A 47 14.54 7.19 -3.43
C ASN A 47 13.15 6.79 -3.02
N SER A 48 12.31 6.40 -3.97
CA SER A 48 10.94 6.17 -3.59
C SER A 48 10.59 4.73 -3.66
N PHE A 49 11.12 3.98 -2.76
CA PHE A 49 10.57 2.68 -2.51
C PHE A 49 9.33 2.77 -1.65
N LEU A 50 8.99 3.97 -1.19
CA LEU A 50 7.79 4.18 -0.43
C LEU A 50 6.65 4.58 -1.37
N ARG A 51 5.53 3.92 -1.20
CA ARG A 51 4.34 4.24 -1.98
C ARG A 51 3.12 4.16 -1.08
N PRO A 52 2.13 5.03 -1.31
CA PRO A 52 0.89 4.90 -0.56
C PRO A 52 0.04 3.78 -1.13
N VAL A 53 -0.55 3.00 -0.25
CA VAL A 53 -1.47 1.95 -0.62
C VAL A 53 -2.70 2.02 0.25
N PHE A 54 -3.82 1.59 -0.30
CA PHE A 54 -5.09 1.51 0.40
C PHE A 54 -5.27 0.08 0.93
N ILE A 55 -5.62 -0.05 2.20
CA ILE A 55 -5.85 -1.35 2.82
C ILE A 55 -7.27 -1.78 2.50
N LEU A 56 -7.42 -2.72 1.60
CA LEU A 56 -8.74 -3.18 1.18
C LEU A 56 -9.29 -4.25 2.11
N LYS A 57 -8.45 -5.19 2.51
CA LYS A 57 -8.89 -6.33 3.31
C LYS A 57 -7.76 -6.77 4.22
N LYS A 58 -8.05 -6.87 5.51
CA LYS A 58 -7.11 -7.36 6.49
C LYS A 58 -7.42 -8.82 6.78
N PHE A 59 -6.47 -9.70 6.50
CA PHE A 59 -6.68 -11.13 6.75
C PHE A 59 -6.26 -11.52 8.16
N ASN A 60 -5.14 -10.95 8.63
CA ASN A 60 -4.64 -11.22 9.95
C ASN A 60 -3.61 -10.14 10.28
N HIS A 61 -2.82 -10.35 11.33
CA HIS A 61 -1.81 -9.36 11.72
C HIS A 61 -0.62 -9.29 10.76
N HIS A 62 -0.54 -10.22 9.82
CA HIS A 62 0.64 -10.33 8.96
C HIS A 62 0.37 -10.03 7.50
N THR A 63 -0.86 -10.17 7.04
CA THR A 63 -1.15 -10.04 5.61
C THR A 63 -2.44 -9.27 5.35
N PHE A 64 -2.45 -8.60 4.22
CA PHE A 64 -3.61 -7.83 3.80
C PHE A 64 -3.59 -7.63 2.29
N TRP A 65 -4.74 -7.30 1.74
CA TRP A 65 -4.84 -6.87 0.34
C TRP A 65 -4.70 -5.37 0.26
N ALA A 66 -3.85 -4.91 -0.65
CA ALA A 66 -3.59 -3.50 -0.85
C ALA A 66 -3.82 -3.10 -2.29
N ILE A 67 -4.24 -1.85 -2.47
CA ILE A 67 -4.39 -1.25 -3.79
C ILE A 67 -3.51 -0.02 -3.84
N PRO A 68 -2.60 0.09 -4.82
CA PRO A 68 -1.72 1.25 -4.87
C PRO A 68 -2.44 2.50 -5.34
N LEU A 69 -1.98 3.63 -4.85
CA LEU A 69 -2.44 4.93 -5.29
C LEU A 69 -1.51 5.49 -6.35
N THR A 70 -2.06 6.29 -7.24
CA THR A 70 -1.29 7.00 -8.25
C THR A 70 -1.84 8.39 -8.41
N HIS A 71 -0.96 9.36 -8.69
CA HIS A 71 -1.40 10.72 -8.98
C HIS A 71 -1.66 10.94 -10.46
N THR A 72 -1.29 9.99 -11.29
CA THR A 72 -1.55 10.09 -12.72
C THR A 72 -3.05 9.97 -12.96
N ARG A 73 -3.60 10.93 -13.69
CA ARG A 73 -5.03 10.91 -13.97
C ARG A 73 -5.40 9.66 -14.75
N LYS A 74 -6.43 8.97 -14.28
CA LYS A 74 -6.90 7.72 -14.86
C LYS A 74 -8.41 7.72 -14.96
N SER A 75 -8.93 6.94 -15.89
CA SER A 75 -10.36 6.78 -16.03
C SER A 75 -10.67 5.34 -16.40
N GLY A 76 -11.94 4.95 -16.21
CA GLY A 76 -12.40 3.63 -16.55
C GLY A 76 -12.72 2.81 -15.31
N ILE A 77 -13.23 1.59 -15.56
CA ILE A 77 -13.75 0.75 -14.47
C ILE A 77 -12.67 0.21 -13.55
N TYR A 78 -11.41 0.28 -13.97
CA TYR A 78 -10.30 -0.25 -13.17
C TYR A 78 -9.73 0.80 -12.22
N TYR A 79 -10.30 1.99 -12.19
CA TYR A 79 -9.76 3.08 -11.39
C TYR A 79 -10.86 3.70 -10.53
N HIS A 80 -10.45 4.19 -9.37
CA HIS A 80 -11.34 4.94 -8.50
C HIS A 80 -10.68 6.26 -8.16
N GLN A 81 -11.33 7.37 -8.53
CA GLN A 81 -10.84 8.68 -8.14
C GLN A 81 -11.19 8.91 -6.69
N LEU A 82 -10.17 9.16 -5.86
CA LEU A 82 -10.39 9.38 -4.45
C LEU A 82 -11.08 10.73 -4.24
N ARG A 83 -11.99 10.76 -3.27
CA ARG A 83 -12.74 11.99 -2.98
C ARG A 83 -11.80 13.10 -2.52
N ASP A 84 -10.78 12.74 -1.75
CA ASP A 84 -9.71 13.67 -1.45
C ASP A 84 -8.77 13.70 -2.65
N SER A 85 -8.85 14.76 -3.42
CA SER A 85 -8.11 14.85 -4.67
C SER A 85 -6.59 14.82 -4.46
N SER A 86 -6.14 15.19 -3.27
CA SER A 86 -4.70 15.15 -2.99
C SER A 86 -4.16 13.73 -2.94
N LEU A 87 -5.02 12.73 -2.78
CA LEU A 87 -4.61 11.34 -2.74
C LEU A 87 -4.52 10.72 -4.13
N GLY A 88 -5.22 11.26 -5.11
CA GLY A 88 -5.16 10.77 -6.49
C GLY A 88 -6.16 9.68 -6.79
N TYR A 89 -5.68 8.59 -7.35
CA TYR A 89 -6.52 7.51 -7.86
C TYR A 89 -6.04 6.17 -7.34
N LEU A 90 -6.98 5.25 -7.16
CA LEU A 90 -6.66 3.85 -6.88
C LEU A 90 -6.65 3.07 -8.19
N ASN A 91 -5.64 2.24 -8.37
CA ASN A 91 -5.59 1.34 -9.51
C ASN A 91 -6.09 -0.03 -9.04
N LEU A 92 -7.39 -0.26 -9.23
CA LEU A 92 -8.05 -1.44 -8.69
C LEU A 92 -7.52 -2.74 -9.29
N SER A 93 -7.03 -2.69 -10.52
CA SER A 93 -6.51 -3.90 -11.17
C SER A 93 -5.16 -4.34 -10.61
N GLN A 94 -4.53 -3.52 -9.81
CA GLN A 94 -3.26 -3.87 -9.19
C GLN A 94 -3.39 -4.27 -7.73
N LEU A 95 -4.55 -4.74 -7.36
CA LEU A 95 -4.76 -5.33 -6.05
C LEU A 95 -3.74 -6.44 -5.81
N ARG A 96 -3.08 -6.43 -4.67
CA ARG A 96 -2.06 -7.40 -4.37
C ARG A 96 -2.00 -7.74 -2.89
N LEU A 97 -1.52 -8.93 -2.60
CA LEU A 97 -1.29 -9.35 -1.24
C LEU A 97 0.02 -8.74 -0.74
N MET A 98 -0.02 -8.18 0.45
CA MET A 98 1.17 -7.58 1.05
C MET A 98 1.33 -8.05 2.49
N ASN A 99 2.58 -8.00 2.95
CA ASN A 99 2.92 -8.34 4.33
C ASN A 99 3.03 -7.06 5.14
N THR A 100 2.59 -7.11 6.40
CA THR A 100 2.59 -5.94 7.28
C THR A 100 3.98 -5.39 7.57
N ARG A 101 5.02 -6.17 7.33
CA ARG A 101 6.39 -5.67 7.46
C ARG A 101 6.68 -4.52 6.51
N ARG A 102 5.89 -4.38 5.45
CA ARG A 102 6.07 -3.28 4.50
C ARG A 102 5.42 -1.99 4.95
N LEU A 103 4.54 -2.04 5.95
CA LEU A 103 3.85 -0.86 6.43
C LEU A 103 4.82 0.04 7.19
N LEU A 104 4.87 1.31 6.82
CA LEU A 104 5.73 2.26 7.51
C LEU A 104 4.91 3.17 8.43
N ARG A 105 3.96 3.91 7.86
CA ARG A 105 3.13 4.80 8.65
C ARG A 105 1.80 5.05 7.95
N ARG A 106 0.79 5.29 8.75
CA ARG A 106 -0.53 5.61 8.23
C ARG A 106 -0.53 7.04 7.70
N LYS A 107 -1.11 7.21 6.51
CA LYS A 107 -1.27 8.51 5.93
C LYS A 107 -2.62 9.11 6.29
N VAL A 108 -3.68 8.33 6.15
CA VAL A 108 -5.03 8.81 6.39
C VAL A 108 -5.97 7.62 6.56
N ARG A 109 -7.07 7.85 7.24
CA ARG A 109 -8.17 6.90 7.33
C ARG A 109 -9.30 7.44 6.48
N MET A 110 -9.79 6.66 5.54
CA MET A 110 -10.85 7.08 4.66
C MET A 110 -12.20 6.90 5.33
N ILE A 111 -13.17 7.72 4.90
CA ILE A 111 -14.52 7.61 5.45
C ILE A 111 -15.16 6.30 4.97
N SER A 112 -16.03 5.75 5.81
CA SER A 112 -16.56 4.43 5.57
C SER A 112 -17.41 4.36 4.30
N ASP A 113 -18.09 5.43 3.93
CA ASP A 113 -18.88 5.42 2.69
C ASP A 113 -18.01 5.19 1.48
N GLU A 114 -16.86 5.85 1.42
CA GLU A 114 -15.96 5.66 0.29
C GLU A 114 -15.32 4.28 0.31
N VAL A 115 -15.01 3.77 1.50
CA VAL A 115 -14.45 2.42 1.62
C VAL A 115 -15.44 1.40 1.06
N LEU A 116 -16.72 1.54 1.38
CA LEU A 116 -17.75 0.65 0.84
C LEU A 116 -17.86 0.77 -0.66
N GLU A 117 -17.77 1.97 -1.18
CA GLU A 117 -17.81 2.20 -2.63
C GLU A 117 -16.64 1.50 -3.32
N ILE A 118 -15.46 1.60 -2.75
CA ILE A 118 -14.28 0.95 -3.32
C ILE A 118 -14.44 -0.56 -3.31
N LYS A 119 -14.91 -1.11 -2.21
CA LYS A 119 -15.13 -2.56 -2.10
C LYS A 119 -16.13 -3.04 -3.13
N GLU A 120 -17.17 -2.27 -3.36
CA GLU A 120 -18.18 -2.64 -4.35
C GLU A 120 -17.60 -2.62 -5.75
N LYS A 121 -16.77 -1.63 -6.07
CA LYS A 121 -16.12 -1.58 -7.37
C LYS A 121 -15.22 -2.79 -7.59
N VAL A 122 -14.45 -3.17 -6.57
CA VAL A 122 -13.59 -4.35 -6.67
C VAL A 122 -14.43 -5.60 -6.87
N ARG A 123 -15.54 -5.71 -6.13
CA ARG A 123 -16.40 -6.87 -6.25
C ARG A 123 -16.96 -7.01 -7.66
N LYS A 124 -17.32 -5.91 -8.28
CA LYS A 124 -17.82 -5.94 -9.65
C LYS A 124 -16.77 -6.39 -10.65
N LEU A 125 -15.50 -6.10 -10.39
CA LEU A 125 -14.44 -6.51 -11.30
C LEU A 125 -14.24 -8.02 -11.32
N ILE A 126 -14.57 -8.70 -10.25
CA ILE A 126 -14.35 -10.15 -10.17
C ILE A 126 -15.64 -10.96 -10.37
N SER A 127 -16.74 -10.31 -10.59
CA SER A 127 -18.02 -11.00 -10.76
C SER A 127 -18.33 -11.36 -12.24
#